data_5a2f95d3548636cd53bfc06e9bd7deb3
#
_entry.id   5a2f95d3548636cd53bfc06e9bd7deb3
#
_cell.length_a   1.000
_cell.length_b   1.000
_cell.length_c   1.000
_cell.angle_alpha   90.00
_cell.angle_beta   90.00
_cell.angle_gamma   90.00
#
_symmetry.space_group_name_H-M   'P 1'
#
loop_
_entity.id
_entity.type
_entity.pdbx_description
1 polymer ?
#
loop_
_entity_poly.entity_id
_entity_poly.type
_entity_poly.pdbx_seq_one_letter_code
_entity_poly.pdbx_strand_id
1 'polypeptide(L)'
;KRGQLRDAEIDYGDVLQIKAPVNPTQWSAYAGLADVEVRLRNIPEARKNFERALSGIESNRSQQNEAKYRITFLSALIRFYQQYVDFLVEHQQPWDALAVADSSRAGVLTEGLNSSRHDPDFVAKIHREARASQSALVFYWLAPKQSYVWVVTPTNDGFELLPPASDIERDVKRYSEIIQTQRRDALEDASPAGLSLYQTLIAPIASHLNRGMRVVVVPDGVLHGLNFETLLVKGDKPHYWIDDVSLVVAPSLRILLDKRKRQPTSKQALIIGDPRYTDSDFPPLPESKREVAQVSARFPDSSTVLTQQEAISEAYAKARPEMFSLIHFSAHVEADPVSPLDSAIVLSADQYGQRRLYARDFMKSHLNADLVTVSGCRSAGPKELSGEGMVGFAWAAFEAGARHAVTSLWAADDRSTTDLMDNFYAGVKAGKPYATALQDAKLQMLHQTAFRKPYYWGPFQLYSRDLQDRRPR
;
A
#
# COMPACT_ATOMS: atom_id res chain seq x y z
N LYS A 1 28.86 21.96 -25.25
CA LYS A 1 27.61 21.54 -24.55
C LYS A 1 26.32 22.02 -25.25
N ARG A 2 26.18 23.33 -25.64
CA ARG A 2 24.97 23.80 -26.36
C ARG A 2 24.77 23.15 -27.74
N GLY A 3 25.87 22.86 -28.50
CA GLY A 3 25.78 22.16 -29.78
C GLY A 3 25.23 20.75 -29.61
N GLN A 4 25.70 19.99 -28.65
CA GLN A 4 25.22 18.64 -28.36
C GLN A 4 23.72 18.58 -27.95
N LEU A 5 23.20 19.65 -27.31
CA LEU A 5 21.76 19.71 -26.98
C LEU A 5 20.90 19.95 -28.22
N ARG A 6 21.37 20.78 -29.19
CA ARG A 6 20.68 20.99 -30.47
C ARG A 6 20.70 19.74 -31.34
N ASP A 7 21.81 19.01 -31.37
CA ASP A 7 21.90 17.73 -32.11
C ASP A 7 20.89 16.74 -31.51
N ALA A 8 20.80 16.62 -30.16
CA ALA A 8 19.81 15.79 -29.50
C ALA A 8 18.36 16.23 -29.76
N GLU A 9 18.10 17.54 -29.88
CA GLU A 9 16.77 18.07 -30.25
C GLU A 9 16.37 17.62 -31.67
N ILE A 10 17.32 17.63 -32.62
CA ILE A 10 17.11 17.14 -33.99
C ILE A 10 16.83 15.63 -33.98
N ASP A 11 17.68 14.84 -33.31
CA ASP A 11 17.56 13.39 -33.26
C ASP A 11 16.22 12.95 -32.69
N TYR A 12 15.76 13.55 -31.58
CA TYR A 12 14.43 13.27 -31.02
C TYR A 12 13.31 13.74 -31.93
N GLY A 13 13.48 14.88 -32.62
CA GLY A 13 12.53 15.39 -33.62
C GLY A 13 12.35 14.42 -34.78
N ASP A 14 13.42 13.82 -35.27
CA ASP A 14 13.39 12.81 -36.36
C ASP A 14 12.65 11.54 -35.94
N VAL A 15 12.81 11.08 -34.69
CA VAL A 15 12.03 9.96 -34.14
C VAL A 15 10.53 10.23 -34.18
N LEU A 16 10.12 11.48 -33.91
CA LEU A 16 8.72 11.86 -33.91
C LEU A 16 8.10 11.95 -35.32
N GLN A 17 8.92 12.07 -36.38
CA GLN A 17 8.45 12.08 -37.77
C GLN A 17 8.20 10.69 -38.32
N ILE A 18 8.67 9.62 -37.64
CA ILE A 18 8.43 8.24 -38.06
C ILE A 18 6.94 7.92 -37.94
N LYS A 19 6.26 7.80 -39.09
CA LYS A 19 4.86 7.41 -39.17
C LYS A 19 4.69 5.91 -38.92
N ALA A 20 4.53 5.51 -37.64
CA ALA A 20 4.09 4.17 -37.27
C ALA A 20 2.65 4.25 -36.72
N PRO A 21 1.77 3.28 -37.02
CA PRO A 21 0.37 3.29 -36.55
C PRO A 21 0.28 3.34 -35.01
N VAL A 22 1.23 2.72 -34.32
CA VAL A 22 1.49 2.84 -32.89
C VAL A 22 3.00 2.89 -32.71
N ASN A 23 3.52 4.03 -32.30
CA ASN A 23 4.94 4.17 -32.01
C ASN A 23 5.15 4.14 -30.48
N PRO A 24 5.46 2.96 -29.89
CA PRO A 24 5.61 2.81 -28.44
C PRO A 24 6.79 3.61 -27.89
N THR A 25 7.65 4.19 -28.75
CA THR A 25 8.82 4.99 -28.37
C THR A 25 8.58 6.50 -28.45
N GLN A 26 7.44 6.96 -28.98
CA GLN A 26 7.16 8.41 -29.09
C GLN A 26 7.21 9.13 -27.75
N TRP A 27 6.68 8.52 -26.69
CA TRP A 27 6.71 9.12 -25.35
C TRP A 27 8.17 9.34 -24.88
N SER A 28 9.11 8.42 -25.19
CA SER A 28 10.50 8.56 -24.78
C SER A 28 11.22 9.68 -25.56
N ALA A 29 10.85 9.90 -26.82
CA ALA A 29 11.34 11.04 -27.59
C ALA A 29 10.84 12.38 -27.01
N TYR A 30 9.54 12.48 -26.67
CA TYR A 30 9.03 13.65 -25.97
C TYR A 30 9.66 13.86 -24.59
N ALA A 31 9.91 12.79 -23.83
CA ALA A 31 10.62 12.86 -22.56
C ALA A 31 12.06 13.37 -22.73
N GLY A 32 12.77 12.89 -23.78
CA GLY A 32 14.10 13.38 -24.13
C GLY A 32 14.12 14.86 -24.55
N LEU A 33 13.15 15.28 -25.38
CA LEU A 33 12.97 16.68 -25.74
C LEU A 33 12.68 17.55 -24.51
N ALA A 34 11.85 17.09 -23.59
CA ALA A 34 11.59 17.84 -22.36
C ALA A 34 12.89 18.09 -21.56
N ASP A 35 13.76 17.06 -21.38
CA ASP A 35 15.05 17.25 -20.70
C ASP A 35 15.97 18.22 -21.44
N VAL A 36 16.00 18.17 -22.77
CA VAL A 36 16.77 19.13 -23.61
C VAL A 36 16.27 20.54 -23.40
N GLU A 37 14.94 20.76 -23.47
CA GLU A 37 14.33 22.09 -23.30
C GLU A 37 14.52 22.65 -21.89
N VAL A 38 14.47 21.83 -20.85
CA VAL A 38 14.82 22.23 -19.47
C VAL A 38 16.25 22.76 -19.43
N ARG A 39 17.21 22.06 -20.04
CA ARG A 39 18.63 22.48 -20.08
C ARG A 39 18.87 23.73 -20.94
N LEU A 40 18.04 23.94 -21.95
CA LEU A 40 18.01 25.15 -22.77
C LEU A 40 17.26 26.31 -22.10
N ARG A 41 16.59 26.07 -20.97
CA ARG A 41 15.75 27.01 -20.21
C ARG A 41 14.50 27.47 -20.99
N ASN A 42 14.02 26.63 -21.91
CA ASN A 42 12.78 26.83 -22.63
C ASN A 42 11.61 26.16 -21.89
N ILE A 43 11.19 26.77 -20.80
CA ILE A 43 10.23 26.19 -19.85
C ILE A 43 8.85 25.88 -20.49
N PRO A 44 8.27 26.74 -21.36
CA PRO A 44 6.99 26.43 -21.99
C PRO A 44 7.04 25.17 -22.88
N GLU A 45 8.09 25.01 -23.69
CA GLU A 45 8.19 23.85 -24.58
C GLU A 45 8.58 22.56 -23.79
N ALA A 46 9.42 22.71 -22.74
CA ALA A 46 9.70 21.61 -21.81
C ALA A 46 8.39 21.04 -21.23
N ARG A 47 7.52 21.91 -20.71
CA ARG A 47 6.20 21.51 -20.17
C ARG A 47 5.37 20.77 -21.20
N LYS A 48 5.22 21.31 -22.37
CA LYS A 48 4.42 20.73 -23.47
C LYS A 48 4.96 19.34 -23.86
N ASN A 49 6.27 19.16 -23.86
CA ASN A 49 6.88 17.86 -24.16
C ASN A 49 6.69 16.86 -23.00
N PHE A 50 6.73 17.27 -21.72
CA PHE A 50 6.37 16.43 -20.60
C PHE A 50 4.91 15.97 -20.68
N GLU A 51 3.96 16.86 -20.97
CA GLU A 51 2.54 16.55 -21.12
C GLU A 51 2.28 15.56 -22.26
N ARG A 52 2.96 15.74 -23.41
CA ARG A 52 2.88 14.82 -24.54
C ARG A 52 3.47 13.44 -24.21
N ALA A 53 4.60 13.41 -23.51
CA ALA A 53 5.18 12.16 -23.04
C ALA A 53 4.23 11.42 -22.09
N LEU A 54 3.63 12.12 -21.12
CA LEU A 54 2.68 11.55 -20.17
C LEU A 54 1.44 10.97 -20.91
N SER A 55 0.87 11.71 -21.86
CA SER A 55 -0.25 11.25 -22.68
C SER A 55 0.11 10.00 -23.50
N GLY A 56 1.31 9.96 -24.08
CA GLY A 56 1.81 8.79 -24.82
C GLY A 56 1.98 7.56 -23.93
N ILE A 57 2.48 7.74 -22.70
CA ILE A 57 2.61 6.68 -21.68
C ILE A 57 1.23 6.10 -21.35
N GLU A 58 0.25 6.96 -21.11
CA GLU A 58 -1.11 6.55 -20.76
C GLU A 58 -1.79 5.75 -21.88
N SER A 59 -1.61 6.16 -23.14
CA SER A 59 -2.14 5.46 -24.31
C SER A 59 -1.51 4.07 -24.48
N ASN A 60 -0.20 3.94 -24.29
CA ASN A 60 0.50 2.67 -24.44
C ASN A 60 0.18 1.68 -23.31
N ARG A 61 -0.08 2.20 -22.12
CA ARG A 61 -0.38 1.38 -20.93
C ARG A 61 -1.70 0.62 -21.08
N SER A 62 -2.72 1.25 -21.64
CA SER A 62 -4.04 0.64 -21.85
C SER A 62 -4.03 -0.52 -22.87
N GLN A 63 -2.95 -0.68 -23.64
CA GLN A 63 -2.81 -1.72 -24.67
C GLN A 63 -2.12 -3.00 -24.17
N GLN A 64 -1.58 -3.00 -22.94
CA GLN A 64 -0.88 -4.16 -22.39
C GLN A 64 -1.84 -5.06 -21.60
N ASN A 65 -2.08 -6.28 -22.07
CA ASN A 65 -3.08 -7.20 -21.54
C ASN A 65 -2.62 -8.03 -20.32
N GLU A 66 -1.32 -8.16 -20.05
CA GLU A 66 -0.80 -8.98 -18.94
C GLU A 66 -0.22 -8.14 -17.81
N ALA A 67 -0.69 -8.38 -16.56
CA ALA A 67 -0.28 -7.67 -15.37
C ALA A 67 1.26 -7.64 -15.16
N LYS A 68 1.95 -8.76 -15.48
CA LYS A 68 3.42 -8.87 -15.34
C LYS A 68 4.17 -7.88 -16.23
N TYR A 69 3.76 -7.73 -17.49
CA TYR A 69 4.41 -6.78 -18.42
C TYR A 69 4.11 -5.33 -18.04
N ARG A 70 2.92 -5.06 -17.53
CA ARG A 70 2.54 -3.73 -17.04
C ARG A 70 3.38 -3.28 -15.87
N ILE A 71 3.62 -4.17 -14.91
CA ILE A 71 4.49 -3.90 -13.74
C ILE A 71 5.92 -3.54 -14.21
N THR A 72 6.49 -4.31 -15.14
CA THR A 72 7.84 -4.04 -15.67
C THR A 72 7.91 -2.72 -16.44
N PHE A 73 6.91 -2.43 -17.26
CA PHE A 73 6.81 -1.18 -18.00
C PHE A 73 6.76 0.04 -17.08
N LEU A 74 5.96 -0.03 -16.01
CA LEU A 74 5.84 1.04 -15.02
C LEU A 74 7.14 1.31 -14.29
N SER A 75 7.87 0.26 -13.92
CA SER A 75 9.18 0.41 -13.28
C SER A 75 10.20 1.12 -14.20
N ALA A 76 10.09 0.92 -15.52
CA ALA A 76 10.93 1.62 -16.49
C ALA A 76 10.58 3.12 -16.62
N LEU A 77 9.34 3.51 -16.29
CA LEU A 77 8.86 4.89 -16.40
C LEU A 77 9.19 5.77 -15.18
N ILE A 78 9.62 5.18 -14.06
CA ILE A 78 9.83 5.93 -12.82
C ILE A 78 10.74 7.14 -12.99
N ARG A 79 11.80 7.01 -13.82
CA ARG A 79 12.72 8.11 -14.11
C ARG A 79 12.05 9.30 -14.80
N PHE A 80 11.13 9.02 -15.74
CA PHE A 80 10.35 10.07 -16.40
C PHE A 80 9.47 10.82 -15.38
N TYR A 81 8.77 10.06 -14.53
CA TYR A 81 7.93 10.67 -13.48
C TYR A 81 8.75 11.51 -12.51
N GLN A 82 9.93 11.03 -12.09
CA GLN A 82 10.81 11.79 -11.22
C GLN A 82 11.23 13.12 -11.88
N GLN A 83 11.64 13.10 -13.14
CA GLN A 83 12.04 14.32 -13.86
C GLN A 83 10.87 15.31 -13.99
N TYR A 84 9.67 14.81 -14.27
CA TYR A 84 8.51 15.68 -14.45
C TYR A 84 8.00 16.27 -13.12
N VAL A 85 7.98 15.46 -12.04
CA VAL A 85 7.64 15.93 -10.69
C VAL A 85 8.65 17.01 -10.24
N ASP A 86 9.96 16.75 -10.36
CA ASP A 86 11.00 17.70 -10.02
C ASP A 86 10.83 19.02 -10.81
N PHE A 87 10.58 18.92 -12.13
CA PHE A 87 10.33 20.07 -12.98
C PHE A 87 9.15 20.92 -12.49
N LEU A 88 8.03 20.30 -12.13
CA LEU A 88 6.85 21.02 -11.65
C LEU A 88 7.10 21.69 -10.29
N VAL A 89 7.76 20.98 -9.37
CA VAL A 89 8.12 21.55 -8.06
C VAL A 89 9.08 22.73 -8.19
N GLU A 90 10.14 22.61 -9.00
CA GLU A 90 11.10 23.69 -9.29
C GLU A 90 10.41 24.94 -9.88
N HIS A 91 9.27 24.76 -10.57
CA HIS A 91 8.49 25.85 -11.16
C HIS A 91 7.25 26.23 -10.31
N GLN A 92 7.29 25.97 -8.99
CA GLN A 92 6.27 26.38 -8.01
C GLN A 92 4.86 25.83 -8.29
N GLN A 93 4.79 24.58 -8.79
CA GLN A 93 3.54 23.88 -9.09
C GLN A 93 3.44 22.55 -8.32
N PRO A 94 3.54 22.55 -6.98
CA PRO A 94 3.57 21.32 -6.19
C PRO A 94 2.29 20.50 -6.29
N TRP A 95 1.14 21.11 -6.54
CA TRP A 95 -0.13 20.41 -6.66
C TRP A 95 -0.30 19.71 -8.02
N ASP A 96 0.23 20.28 -9.09
CA ASP A 96 0.32 19.60 -10.40
C ASP A 96 1.32 18.43 -10.29
N ALA A 97 2.42 18.64 -9.56
CA ALA A 97 3.40 17.60 -9.26
C ALA A 97 2.77 16.42 -8.50
N LEU A 98 1.89 16.66 -7.51
CA LEU A 98 1.13 15.62 -6.82
C LEU A 98 0.26 14.80 -7.80
N ALA A 99 -0.44 15.47 -8.71
CA ALA A 99 -1.29 14.80 -9.70
C ALA A 99 -0.48 13.88 -10.63
N VAL A 100 0.71 14.35 -11.06
CA VAL A 100 1.66 13.56 -11.87
C VAL A 100 2.25 12.40 -11.05
N ALA A 101 2.71 12.66 -9.83
CA ALA A 101 3.26 11.63 -8.95
C ALA A 101 2.24 10.52 -8.66
N ASP A 102 1.01 10.88 -8.31
CA ASP A 102 -0.05 9.90 -8.05
C ASP A 102 -0.45 9.11 -9.31
N SER A 103 -0.34 9.70 -10.52
CA SER A 103 -0.63 8.99 -11.77
C SER A 103 0.35 7.85 -12.07
N SER A 104 1.54 7.86 -11.45
CA SER A 104 2.51 6.78 -11.53
C SER A 104 2.17 5.59 -10.62
N ARG A 105 1.21 5.78 -9.68
CA ARG A 105 0.92 4.79 -8.63
C ARG A 105 -0.20 3.83 -9.01
N ALA A 106 -0.10 2.62 -8.45
CA ALA A 106 -1.15 1.61 -8.51
C ALA A 106 -1.76 1.46 -9.91
N GLY A 107 -0.90 1.47 -10.91
CA GLY A 107 -1.33 1.55 -12.28
C GLY A 107 -2.20 0.43 -12.75
N VAL A 108 -1.95 -0.79 -12.26
CA VAL A 108 -2.79 -1.96 -12.54
C VAL A 108 -4.12 -1.84 -11.82
N LEU A 109 -4.12 -1.44 -10.53
CA LEU A 109 -5.34 -1.26 -9.73
C LEU A 109 -6.25 -0.13 -10.24
N THR A 110 -5.70 0.85 -10.96
CA THR A 110 -6.46 2.00 -11.50
C THR A 110 -7.02 1.75 -12.90
N GLU A 111 -6.72 0.62 -13.52
CA GLU A 111 -7.30 0.27 -14.81
C GLU A 111 -8.82 0.12 -14.72
N GLY A 112 -9.51 0.66 -15.72
CA GLY A 112 -10.98 0.71 -15.73
C GLY A 112 -11.58 1.77 -14.80
N LEU A 113 -10.77 2.58 -14.10
CA LEU A 113 -11.28 3.80 -13.49
C LEU A 113 -11.59 4.80 -14.63
N ASN A 114 -12.81 5.31 -14.67
CA ASN A 114 -13.23 6.35 -15.62
C ASN A 114 -12.61 7.74 -15.32
N SER A 115 -11.62 7.81 -14.44
CA SER A 115 -10.90 9.06 -14.17
C SER A 115 -9.80 9.23 -15.21
N SER A 116 -9.93 10.21 -16.09
CA SER A 116 -8.81 10.73 -16.86
C SER A 116 -7.65 11.01 -15.90
N ARG A 117 -6.46 10.49 -16.22
CA ARG A 117 -5.26 10.77 -15.41
C ARG A 117 -4.87 12.24 -15.47
N HIS A 118 -5.28 12.93 -16.54
CA HIS A 118 -5.25 14.38 -16.63
C HIS A 118 -6.60 14.93 -16.17
N ASP A 119 -6.89 14.82 -14.87
CA ASP A 119 -8.11 15.32 -14.24
C ASP A 119 -7.82 16.71 -13.64
N PRO A 120 -8.28 17.79 -14.26
CA PRO A 120 -8.04 19.15 -13.76
C PRO A 120 -8.65 19.39 -12.37
N ASP A 121 -9.64 18.57 -11.99
CA ASP A 121 -10.30 18.66 -10.69
C ASP A 121 -9.68 17.72 -9.63
N PHE A 122 -8.57 17.04 -9.95
CA PHE A 122 -7.96 16.02 -9.08
C PHE A 122 -7.73 16.54 -7.67
N VAL A 123 -7.04 17.67 -7.52
CA VAL A 123 -6.75 18.27 -6.21
C VAL A 123 -8.03 18.63 -5.47
N ALA A 124 -9.00 19.23 -6.17
CA ALA A 124 -10.30 19.55 -5.57
C ALA A 124 -11.08 18.31 -5.12
N LYS A 125 -10.95 17.18 -5.85
CA LYS A 125 -11.54 15.88 -5.46
C LYS A 125 -10.88 15.33 -4.21
N ILE A 126 -9.55 15.44 -4.08
CA ILE A 126 -8.80 15.02 -2.89
C ILE A 126 -9.26 15.81 -1.65
N HIS A 127 -9.38 17.12 -1.76
CA HIS A 127 -9.91 17.96 -0.67
C HIS A 127 -11.34 17.58 -0.27
N ARG A 128 -12.20 17.25 -1.25
CA ARG A 128 -13.55 16.76 -0.95
C ARG A 128 -13.52 15.42 -0.22
N GLU A 129 -12.61 14.51 -0.61
CA GLU A 129 -12.46 13.21 0.02
C GLU A 129 -11.93 13.34 1.45
N ALA A 130 -10.91 14.17 1.69
CA ALA A 130 -10.40 14.46 3.03
C ALA A 130 -11.50 14.97 3.96
N ARG A 131 -12.35 15.91 3.48
CA ARG A 131 -13.51 16.42 4.23
C ARG A 131 -14.57 15.35 4.44
N ALA A 132 -14.93 14.58 3.43
CA ALA A 132 -15.96 13.55 3.52
C ALA A 132 -15.59 12.41 4.47
N SER A 133 -14.32 12.02 4.47
CA SER A 133 -13.78 10.95 5.31
C SER A 133 -13.27 11.43 6.67
N GLN A 134 -13.21 12.75 6.90
CA GLN A 134 -12.60 13.36 8.10
C GLN A 134 -11.20 12.84 8.38
N SER A 135 -10.37 12.73 7.32
CA SER A 135 -9.03 12.13 7.37
C SER A 135 -7.98 13.08 6.82
N ALA A 136 -6.75 12.97 7.33
CA ALA A 136 -5.59 13.53 6.65
C ALA A 136 -5.08 12.54 5.58
N LEU A 137 -4.87 13.03 4.37
CA LEU A 137 -4.26 12.28 3.27
C LEU A 137 -2.81 12.74 3.13
N VAL A 138 -1.86 11.84 3.32
CA VAL A 138 -0.43 12.11 3.28
C VAL A 138 0.20 11.32 2.14
N PHE A 139 0.78 12.02 1.19
CA PHE A 139 1.41 11.42 0.02
C PHE A 139 2.92 11.66 0.03
N TYR A 140 3.70 10.61 -0.04
CA TYR A 140 5.16 10.66 -0.13
C TYR A 140 5.64 10.40 -1.55
N TRP A 141 6.70 11.12 -1.92
CA TRP A 141 7.44 10.90 -3.15
C TRP A 141 8.94 10.90 -2.86
N LEU A 142 9.59 9.75 -3.05
CA LEU A 142 11.03 9.61 -2.84
C LEU A 142 11.77 9.74 -4.16
N ALA A 143 12.72 10.66 -4.21
CA ALA A 143 13.53 10.88 -5.41
C ALA A 143 15.01 11.07 -5.06
N PRO A 144 15.93 10.81 -6.02
CA PRO A 144 17.37 10.77 -5.75
C PRO A 144 17.97 12.07 -5.24
N LYS A 145 17.44 13.22 -5.65
CA LYS A 145 17.97 14.54 -5.27
C LYS A 145 17.21 15.14 -4.10
N GLN A 146 15.90 15.09 -4.15
CA GLN A 146 15.00 15.73 -3.21
C GLN A 146 13.72 14.93 -3.15
N SER A 147 13.27 14.54 -1.96
CA SER A 147 11.98 13.90 -1.77
C SER A 147 10.92 14.91 -1.34
N TYR A 148 9.66 14.53 -1.40
CA TYR A 148 8.54 15.43 -1.15
C TYR A 148 7.45 14.76 -0.32
N VAL A 149 6.71 15.56 0.46
CA VAL A 149 5.48 15.13 1.12
C VAL A 149 4.38 16.16 0.92
N TRP A 150 3.19 15.69 0.59
CA TRP A 150 1.96 16.47 0.56
C TRP A 150 1.03 15.99 1.66
N VAL A 151 0.35 16.91 2.29
CA VAL A 151 -0.70 16.63 3.26
C VAL A 151 -1.96 17.40 2.89
N VAL A 152 -3.09 16.72 2.88
CA VAL A 152 -4.42 17.33 2.68
C VAL A 152 -5.32 16.87 3.81
N THR A 153 -5.84 17.83 4.58
CA THR A 153 -6.75 17.57 5.69
C THR A 153 -8.16 18.11 5.41
N PRO A 154 -9.14 17.89 6.25
CA PRO A 154 -10.47 18.49 6.10
C PRO A 154 -10.47 20.02 6.06
N THR A 155 -9.48 20.69 6.67
CA THR A 155 -9.46 22.14 6.88
C THR A 155 -8.31 22.87 6.19
N ASN A 156 -7.19 22.20 5.94
CA ASN A 156 -5.99 22.81 5.38
C ASN A 156 -5.19 21.80 4.55
N ASP A 157 -4.13 22.26 3.93
CA ASP A 157 -3.18 21.47 3.18
C ASP A 157 -1.75 21.99 3.36
N GLY A 158 -0.78 21.20 2.94
CA GLY A 158 0.63 21.53 2.99
C GLY A 158 1.49 20.73 2.02
N PHE A 159 2.65 21.26 1.71
CA PHE A 159 3.68 20.64 0.90
C PHE A 159 5.05 20.95 1.52
N GLU A 160 5.87 19.91 1.73
CA GLU A 160 7.18 20.05 2.35
C GLU A 160 8.25 19.26 1.59
N LEU A 161 9.48 19.76 1.67
CA LEU A 161 10.66 19.13 1.11
C LEU A 161 11.25 18.15 2.12
N LEU A 162 11.62 16.97 1.66
CA LEU A 162 12.27 15.93 2.46
C LEU A 162 13.69 15.65 1.94
N PRO A 163 14.56 15.02 2.73
CA PRO A 163 15.89 14.61 2.28
C PRO A 163 15.85 13.70 1.04
N PRO A 164 16.99 13.50 0.36
CA PRO A 164 17.12 12.53 -0.71
C PRO A 164 16.66 11.11 -0.29
N ALA A 165 16.13 10.35 -1.25
CA ALA A 165 15.66 8.98 -1.02
C ALA A 165 16.69 8.10 -0.30
N SER A 166 17.98 8.20 -0.67
CA SER A 166 19.06 7.42 -0.07
C SER A 166 19.24 7.60 1.43
N ASP A 167 18.98 8.81 1.94
CA ASP A 167 19.08 9.11 3.37
C ASP A 167 17.90 8.48 4.12
N ILE A 168 16.69 8.62 3.57
CA ILE A 168 15.49 8.01 4.12
C ILE A 168 15.61 6.47 4.12
N GLU A 169 16.08 5.88 3.01
CA GLU A 169 16.30 4.44 2.88
C GLU A 169 17.26 3.89 3.93
N ARG A 170 18.37 4.59 4.16
CA ARG A 170 19.35 4.22 5.18
C ARG A 170 18.71 4.17 6.57
N ASP A 171 17.95 5.20 6.93
CA ASP A 171 17.34 5.32 8.25
C ASP A 171 16.19 4.32 8.44
N VAL A 172 15.38 4.07 7.40
CA VAL A 172 14.33 3.03 7.42
C VAL A 172 14.93 1.64 7.59
N LYS A 173 16.00 1.30 6.84
CA LYS A 173 16.68 0.00 6.99
C LYS A 173 17.20 -0.21 8.41
N ARG A 174 17.87 0.81 8.96
CA ARG A 174 18.40 0.76 10.33
C ARG A 174 17.28 0.59 11.35
N TYR A 175 16.18 1.29 11.22
CA TYR A 175 15.05 1.20 12.13
C TYR A 175 14.33 -0.14 12.02
N SER A 176 14.11 -0.63 10.80
CA SER A 176 13.53 -1.94 10.56
C SER A 176 14.37 -3.07 11.19
N GLU A 177 15.69 -2.99 11.14
CA GLU A 177 16.57 -3.96 11.80
C GLU A 177 16.38 -3.96 13.32
N ILE A 178 16.27 -2.79 13.94
CA ILE A 178 16.03 -2.66 15.39
C ILE A 178 14.71 -3.33 15.78
N ILE A 179 13.63 -3.09 15.05
CA ILE A 179 12.30 -3.60 15.38
C ILE A 179 12.16 -5.07 14.99
N GLN A 180 12.45 -5.40 13.73
CA GLN A 180 12.07 -6.68 13.15
C GLN A 180 13.08 -7.79 13.45
N THR A 181 14.39 -7.47 13.44
CA THR A 181 15.47 -8.45 13.61
C THR A 181 15.93 -8.51 15.07
N GLN A 182 16.27 -7.37 15.65
CA GLN A 182 16.76 -7.30 17.04
C GLN A 182 15.63 -7.36 18.07
N ARG A 183 14.38 -7.15 17.64
CA ARG A 183 13.16 -7.17 18.48
C ARG A 183 13.29 -6.26 19.70
N ARG A 184 13.89 -5.07 19.53
CA ARG A 184 14.09 -4.12 20.62
C ARG A 184 12.84 -3.29 20.87
N ASP A 185 12.71 -2.78 22.09
CA ASP A 185 11.74 -1.74 22.40
C ASP A 185 12.35 -0.38 22.04
N ALA A 186 11.93 0.14 20.88
CA ALA A 186 12.51 1.38 20.36
C ALA A 186 12.24 2.59 21.27
N LEU A 187 11.13 2.57 22.04
CA LEU A 187 10.77 3.63 22.96
C LEU A 187 11.64 3.57 24.23
N GLU A 188 11.80 2.38 24.85
CA GLU A 188 12.64 2.18 26.02
C GLU A 188 14.11 2.50 25.73
N ASP A 189 14.58 2.13 24.54
CA ASP A 189 15.94 2.41 24.08
C ASP A 189 16.13 3.84 23.56
N ALA A 190 15.07 4.66 23.53
CA ALA A 190 15.05 6.01 22.94
C ALA A 190 15.73 6.02 21.55
N SER A 191 15.31 5.09 20.67
CA SER A 191 15.97 4.80 19.40
C SER A 191 16.21 6.07 18.55
N PRO A 192 17.49 6.45 18.30
CA PRO A 192 17.77 7.61 17.47
C PRO A 192 17.19 7.49 16.05
N ALA A 193 17.15 6.26 15.51
CA ALA A 193 16.57 6.03 14.17
C ALA A 193 15.05 6.26 14.15
N GLY A 194 14.33 5.81 15.18
CA GLY A 194 12.88 6.04 15.28
C GLY A 194 12.53 7.52 15.48
N LEU A 195 13.32 8.24 16.27
CA LEU A 195 13.19 9.69 16.45
C LEU A 195 13.54 10.44 15.17
N SER A 196 14.63 10.08 14.48
CA SER A 196 15.06 10.69 13.23
C SER A 196 14.01 10.52 12.14
N LEU A 197 13.45 9.34 11.98
CA LEU A 197 12.39 9.10 10.99
C LEU A 197 11.13 9.90 11.27
N TYR A 198 10.72 10.03 12.53
CA TYR A 198 9.61 10.92 12.87
C TYR A 198 9.90 12.37 12.48
N GLN A 199 11.10 12.87 12.83
CA GLN A 199 11.52 14.23 12.50
C GLN A 199 11.60 14.47 10.99
N THR A 200 11.99 13.45 10.22
CA THR A 200 12.12 13.54 8.77
C THR A 200 10.76 13.43 8.06
N LEU A 201 9.92 12.51 8.47
CA LEU A 201 8.71 12.13 7.71
C LEU A 201 7.45 12.81 8.23
N ILE A 202 7.32 13.00 9.55
CA ILE A 202 6.07 13.45 10.17
C ILE A 202 6.18 14.89 10.69
N ALA A 203 7.28 15.26 11.34
CA ALA A 203 7.42 16.59 11.93
C ALA A 203 7.21 17.75 10.93
N PRO A 204 7.65 17.68 9.65
CA PRO A 204 7.41 18.74 8.68
C PRO A 204 5.92 19.04 8.45
N ILE A 205 5.05 18.03 8.56
CA ILE A 205 3.60 18.14 8.34
C ILE A 205 2.79 18.08 9.65
N ALA A 206 3.45 17.98 10.81
CA ALA A 206 2.78 17.76 12.09
C ALA A 206 1.79 18.88 12.47
N SER A 207 2.03 20.13 12.02
CA SER A 207 1.12 21.26 12.24
C SER A 207 -0.25 21.09 11.57
N HIS A 208 -0.37 20.19 10.58
CA HIS A 208 -1.61 19.85 9.89
C HIS A 208 -2.35 18.68 10.55
N LEU A 209 -1.69 17.91 11.43
CA LEU A 209 -2.20 16.69 12.00
C LEU A 209 -2.67 16.90 13.43
N ASN A 210 -3.92 16.55 13.72
CA ASN A 210 -4.49 16.63 15.07
C ASN A 210 -4.47 15.24 15.73
N ARG A 211 -4.30 15.21 17.03
CA ARG A 211 -4.43 13.99 17.82
C ARG A 211 -5.82 13.37 17.67
N GLY A 212 -5.88 12.06 17.51
CA GLY A 212 -7.11 11.31 17.24
C GLY A 212 -7.56 11.31 15.78
N MET A 213 -6.81 11.98 14.89
CA MET A 213 -7.12 12.00 13.45
C MET A 213 -6.80 10.65 12.81
N ARG A 214 -7.62 10.27 11.82
CA ARG A 214 -7.27 9.20 10.91
C ARG A 214 -6.32 9.74 9.85
N VAL A 215 -5.14 9.13 9.74
CA VAL A 215 -4.11 9.47 8.74
C VAL A 215 -4.07 8.37 7.68
N VAL A 216 -4.22 8.76 6.44
CA VAL A 216 -4.12 7.88 5.27
C VAL A 216 -2.79 8.17 4.59
N VAL A 217 -1.89 7.23 4.61
CA VAL A 217 -0.57 7.35 4.01
C VAL A 217 -0.55 6.67 2.65
N VAL A 218 -0.10 7.38 1.63
CA VAL A 218 0.33 6.83 0.34
C VAL A 218 1.86 6.83 0.35
N PRO A 219 2.49 5.70 0.71
CA PRO A 219 3.94 5.62 0.83
C PRO A 219 4.62 5.52 -0.53
N ASP A 220 5.93 5.74 -0.55
CA ASP A 220 6.79 5.53 -1.71
C ASP A 220 8.07 4.80 -1.34
N GLY A 221 8.60 4.02 -2.25
CA GLY A 221 9.88 3.38 -2.09
C GLY A 221 9.91 2.53 -0.82
N VAL A 222 11.02 2.61 -0.12
CA VAL A 222 11.26 1.90 1.13
C VAL A 222 10.19 2.14 2.22
N LEU A 223 9.42 3.22 2.11
CA LEU A 223 8.35 3.55 3.06
C LEU A 223 7.19 2.54 3.05
N HIS A 224 7.04 1.75 1.99
CA HIS A 224 6.08 0.65 1.97
C HIS A 224 6.37 -0.42 3.03
N GLY A 225 7.64 -0.60 3.42
CA GLY A 225 8.07 -1.53 4.47
C GLY A 225 8.10 -0.93 5.88
N LEU A 226 7.77 0.36 6.03
CA LEU A 226 7.78 1.07 7.30
C LEU A 226 6.39 1.07 7.92
N ASN A 227 6.27 0.56 9.15
CA ASN A 227 5.08 0.87 9.93
C ASN A 227 5.24 2.22 10.64
N PHE A 228 4.61 3.25 10.11
CA PHE A 228 4.65 4.62 10.65
C PHE A 228 4.16 4.72 12.10
N GLU A 229 3.23 3.84 12.51
CA GLU A 229 2.70 3.80 13.89
C GLU A 229 3.78 3.59 14.94
N THR A 230 4.91 2.96 14.55
CA THR A 230 6.03 2.65 15.43
C THR A 230 7.03 3.80 15.58
N LEU A 231 6.86 4.90 14.84
CA LEU A 231 7.76 6.06 14.93
C LEU A 231 7.65 6.74 16.29
N LEU A 232 8.77 7.31 16.75
CA LEU A 232 8.87 7.88 18.09
C LEU A 232 8.58 9.38 18.08
N VAL A 233 7.59 9.79 18.84
CA VAL A 233 7.27 11.19 19.11
C VAL A 233 8.12 11.65 20.30
N LYS A 234 8.91 12.74 20.09
CA LYS A 234 9.71 13.37 21.13
C LYS A 234 8.85 14.32 21.96
N GLY A 235 9.02 14.32 23.26
CA GLY A 235 8.32 15.24 24.18
C GLY A 235 8.66 14.92 25.63
N ASP A 236 7.95 15.56 26.58
CA ASP A 236 8.10 15.28 28.03
C ASP A 236 7.73 13.83 28.37
N LYS A 237 6.84 13.24 27.60
CA LYS A 237 6.45 11.84 27.62
C LYS A 237 6.61 11.26 26.22
N PRO A 238 7.80 10.75 25.87
CA PRO A 238 7.99 10.08 24.58
C PRO A 238 7.03 8.90 24.43
N HIS A 239 6.51 8.71 23.23
CA HIS A 239 5.52 7.69 22.92
C HIS A 239 5.61 7.27 21.46
N TYR A 240 4.95 6.17 21.09
CA TYR A 240 4.80 5.78 19.68
C TYR A 240 3.70 6.60 19.01
N TRP A 241 3.86 6.92 17.73
CA TRP A 241 2.90 7.75 16.99
C TRP A 241 1.49 7.13 16.91
N ILE A 242 1.34 5.83 17.11
CA ILE A 242 0.05 5.16 17.24
C ILE A 242 -0.82 5.72 18.38
N ASP A 243 -0.24 6.31 19.41
CA ASP A 243 -1.00 6.96 20.50
C ASP A 243 -1.72 8.24 20.02
N ASP A 244 -1.27 8.83 18.91
CA ASP A 244 -1.80 10.10 18.41
C ASP A 244 -2.77 9.92 17.25
N VAL A 245 -2.60 8.88 16.40
CA VAL A 245 -3.36 8.73 15.15
C VAL A 245 -3.77 7.29 14.89
N SER A 246 -4.88 7.10 14.17
CA SER A 246 -5.19 5.83 13.53
C SER A 246 -4.68 5.86 12.09
N LEU A 247 -4.04 4.77 11.63
CA LEU A 247 -3.33 4.76 10.36
C LEU A 247 -3.98 3.82 9.33
N VAL A 248 -4.03 4.29 8.10
CA VAL A 248 -4.46 3.52 6.91
C VAL A 248 -3.40 3.71 5.83
N VAL A 249 -3.07 2.66 5.11
CA VAL A 249 -2.22 2.73 3.91
C VAL A 249 -3.09 2.65 2.67
N ALA A 250 -2.87 3.53 1.71
CA ALA A 250 -3.57 3.50 0.42
C ALA A 250 -2.58 3.35 -0.73
N PRO A 251 -2.94 2.62 -1.81
CA PRO A 251 -2.05 2.44 -2.96
C PRO A 251 -1.84 3.72 -3.76
N SER A 252 -2.87 4.56 -3.88
CA SER A 252 -2.84 5.87 -4.52
C SER A 252 -4.02 6.73 -4.06
N LEU A 253 -3.93 8.04 -4.27
CA LEU A 253 -5.05 8.95 -4.01
C LEU A 253 -6.20 8.73 -5.00
N ARG A 254 -5.90 8.40 -6.27
CA ARG A 254 -6.94 8.12 -7.29
C ARG A 254 -7.80 6.93 -6.93
N ILE A 255 -7.23 5.89 -6.36
CA ILE A 255 -7.99 4.72 -5.89
C ILE A 255 -9.00 5.12 -4.81
N LEU A 256 -8.65 6.02 -3.90
CA LEU A 256 -9.56 6.53 -2.87
C LEU A 256 -10.72 7.35 -3.47
N LEU A 257 -10.54 7.92 -4.66
CA LEU A 257 -11.58 8.67 -5.37
C LEU A 257 -12.53 7.77 -6.17
N ASP A 258 -12.24 6.47 -6.30
CA ASP A 258 -13.09 5.51 -7.00
C ASP A 258 -14.38 5.22 -6.22
N LYS A 259 -15.47 5.82 -6.68
CA LYS A 259 -16.80 5.68 -6.06
C LYS A 259 -17.63 4.53 -6.65
N ARG A 260 -17.01 3.56 -7.33
CA ARG A 260 -17.75 2.39 -7.79
C ARG A 260 -18.46 1.73 -6.60
N LYS A 261 -19.79 1.76 -6.66
CA LYS A 261 -20.65 1.22 -5.60
C LYS A 261 -20.56 -0.31 -5.62
N ARG A 262 -19.65 -0.84 -4.84
CA ARG A 262 -19.69 -2.25 -4.48
C ARG A 262 -20.50 -2.35 -3.20
N GLN A 263 -21.68 -2.95 -3.27
CA GLN A 263 -22.46 -3.24 -2.07
C GLN A 263 -22.03 -4.61 -1.56
N PRO A 264 -21.62 -4.74 -0.29
CA PRO A 264 -21.48 -6.06 0.32
C PRO A 264 -22.84 -6.76 0.23
N THR A 265 -22.86 -7.90 -0.42
CA THR A 265 -24.09 -8.66 -0.65
C THR A 265 -24.50 -9.50 0.59
N SER A 266 -23.61 -9.57 1.59
CA SER A 266 -23.77 -10.48 2.73
C SER A 266 -23.07 -9.90 3.97
N LYS A 267 -23.47 -10.35 5.16
CA LYS A 267 -22.75 -10.12 6.42
C LYS A 267 -21.99 -11.37 6.88
N GLN A 268 -21.72 -12.30 5.96
CA GLN A 268 -21.08 -13.56 6.25
C GLN A 268 -19.56 -13.45 6.27
N ALA A 269 -18.92 -14.22 7.14
CA ALA A 269 -17.49 -14.37 7.25
C ALA A 269 -17.04 -15.74 6.74
N LEU A 270 -15.97 -15.78 5.94
CA LEU A 270 -15.25 -17.00 5.58
C LEU A 270 -13.93 -17.02 6.36
N ILE A 271 -13.75 -18.02 7.20
CA ILE A 271 -12.58 -18.15 8.07
C ILE A 271 -11.87 -19.45 7.69
N ILE A 272 -10.59 -19.33 7.32
CA ILE A 272 -9.77 -20.46 6.87
C ILE A 272 -8.48 -20.45 7.68
N GLY A 273 -8.22 -21.52 8.40
CA GLY A 273 -7.02 -21.62 9.22
C GLY A 273 -6.84 -22.97 9.89
N ASP A 274 -5.85 -23.05 10.78
CA ASP A 274 -5.45 -24.30 11.42
C ASP A 274 -5.21 -25.42 10.39
N PRO A 275 -4.45 -25.16 9.28
CA PRO A 275 -4.20 -26.18 8.27
C PRO A 275 -3.37 -27.32 8.85
N ARG A 276 -3.59 -28.52 8.34
CA ARG A 276 -2.78 -29.70 8.70
C ARG A 276 -1.50 -29.72 7.88
N TYR A 277 -0.39 -29.39 8.51
CA TYR A 277 0.94 -29.53 7.93
C TYR A 277 1.52 -30.90 8.29
N THR A 278 2.03 -31.63 7.29
CA THR A 278 2.53 -33.01 7.43
C THR A 278 4.01 -33.16 7.11
N ASP A 279 4.66 -32.05 6.72
CA ASP A 279 6.09 -32.01 6.37
C ASP A 279 6.87 -31.04 7.27
N SER A 280 8.19 -31.13 7.18
CA SER A 280 9.13 -30.31 7.98
C SER A 280 9.24 -28.85 7.51
N ASP A 281 8.79 -28.53 6.30
CA ASP A 281 8.96 -27.21 5.70
C ASP A 281 8.00 -26.19 6.35
N PHE A 282 6.85 -26.68 6.81
CA PHE A 282 5.85 -25.87 7.48
C PHE A 282 5.55 -26.44 8.88
N PRO A 283 6.16 -25.90 9.93
CA PRO A 283 5.87 -26.31 11.30
C PRO A 283 4.42 -26.01 11.65
N PRO A 284 3.80 -26.80 12.54
CA PRO A 284 2.47 -26.52 13.06
C PRO A 284 2.37 -25.07 13.59
N LEU A 285 1.20 -24.45 13.42
CA LEU A 285 0.83 -23.16 14.01
C LEU A 285 -0.15 -23.43 15.17
N PRO A 286 0.31 -23.68 16.39
CA PRO A 286 -0.57 -24.13 17.48
C PRO A 286 -1.62 -23.08 17.86
N GLU A 287 -1.30 -21.80 17.70
CA GLU A 287 -2.22 -20.71 18.03
C GLU A 287 -3.25 -20.45 16.90
N SER A 288 -3.02 -20.91 15.68
CA SER A 288 -3.98 -20.73 14.55
C SER A 288 -5.34 -21.34 14.88
N LYS A 289 -5.39 -22.51 15.55
CA LYS A 289 -6.64 -23.11 16.02
C LYS A 289 -7.39 -22.18 16.99
N ARG A 290 -6.68 -21.54 17.91
CA ARG A 290 -7.24 -20.58 18.87
C ARG A 290 -7.73 -19.33 18.16
N GLU A 291 -6.95 -18.81 17.23
CA GLU A 291 -7.32 -17.64 16.42
C GLU A 291 -8.61 -17.89 15.63
N VAL A 292 -8.69 -18.99 14.90
CA VAL A 292 -9.90 -19.39 14.16
C VAL A 292 -11.11 -19.47 15.08
N ALA A 293 -10.98 -20.12 16.25
CA ALA A 293 -12.05 -20.24 17.22
C ALA A 293 -12.53 -18.89 17.77
N GLN A 294 -11.59 -17.99 18.11
CA GLN A 294 -11.90 -16.66 18.61
C GLN A 294 -12.57 -15.79 17.55
N VAL A 295 -12.02 -15.76 16.31
CA VAL A 295 -12.60 -14.98 15.21
C VAL A 295 -14.00 -15.50 14.85
N SER A 296 -14.20 -16.83 14.74
CA SER A 296 -15.51 -17.39 14.42
C SER A 296 -16.55 -17.12 15.51
N ALA A 297 -16.15 -17.14 16.78
CA ALA A 297 -17.03 -16.81 17.90
C ALA A 297 -17.56 -15.35 17.86
N ARG A 298 -16.89 -14.44 17.11
CA ARG A 298 -17.40 -13.10 16.88
C ARG A 298 -18.56 -13.06 15.87
N PHE A 299 -18.72 -14.13 15.05
CA PHE A 299 -19.72 -14.25 13.98
C PHE A 299 -20.49 -15.59 14.04
N PRO A 300 -21.10 -15.97 15.17
CA PRO A 300 -21.59 -17.32 15.42
C PRO A 300 -22.64 -17.80 14.40
N ASP A 301 -23.53 -16.89 13.95
CA ASP A 301 -24.63 -17.23 13.04
C ASP A 301 -24.33 -16.91 11.57
N SER A 302 -23.11 -16.45 11.28
CA SER A 302 -22.77 -15.86 9.96
C SER A 302 -21.35 -16.20 9.51
N SER A 303 -20.75 -17.28 10.01
CA SER A 303 -19.43 -17.71 9.57
C SER A 303 -19.44 -19.11 8.96
N THR A 304 -18.65 -19.26 7.87
CA THR A 304 -18.20 -20.54 7.32
C THR A 304 -16.76 -20.74 7.73
N VAL A 305 -16.43 -21.86 8.34
CA VAL A 305 -15.11 -22.14 8.89
C VAL A 305 -14.53 -23.36 8.19
N LEU A 306 -13.35 -23.23 7.61
CA LEU A 306 -12.58 -24.31 6.96
C LEU A 306 -11.29 -24.54 7.75
N THR A 307 -11.14 -25.70 8.37
CA THR A 307 -10.00 -26.05 9.22
C THR A 307 -9.46 -27.44 8.90
N GLN A 308 -8.28 -27.74 9.36
CA GLN A 308 -7.63 -29.05 9.20
C GLN A 308 -7.66 -29.49 7.72
N GLN A 309 -8.18 -30.66 7.40
CA GLN A 309 -8.26 -31.19 6.04
C GLN A 309 -9.18 -30.38 5.11
N GLU A 310 -10.09 -29.58 5.65
CA GLU A 310 -10.97 -28.71 4.85
C GLU A 310 -10.30 -27.37 4.48
N ALA A 311 -9.20 -27.00 5.16
CA ALA A 311 -8.45 -25.79 4.84
C ALA A 311 -7.58 -26.00 3.60
N ILE A 312 -8.17 -26.21 2.43
CA ILE A 312 -7.53 -26.44 1.13
C ILE A 312 -7.97 -25.40 0.10
N SER A 313 -7.11 -25.14 -0.90
CA SER A 313 -7.38 -24.15 -1.96
C SER A 313 -8.67 -24.47 -2.74
N GLU A 314 -8.97 -25.75 -2.95
CA GLU A 314 -10.20 -26.17 -3.63
C GLU A 314 -11.46 -25.87 -2.79
N ALA A 315 -11.40 -26.07 -1.46
CA ALA A 315 -12.52 -25.76 -0.57
C ALA A 315 -12.78 -24.24 -0.49
N TYR A 316 -11.72 -23.41 -0.48
CA TYR A 316 -11.84 -21.96 -0.62
C TYR A 316 -12.61 -21.58 -1.90
N ALA A 317 -12.23 -22.13 -3.04
CA ALA A 317 -12.92 -21.86 -4.31
C ALA A 317 -14.38 -22.35 -4.31
N LYS A 318 -14.66 -23.54 -3.77
CA LYS A 318 -16.00 -24.11 -3.66
C LYS A 318 -16.91 -23.36 -2.67
N ALA A 319 -16.34 -22.70 -1.66
CA ALA A 319 -17.08 -21.88 -0.72
C ALA A 319 -17.70 -20.62 -1.35
N ARG A 320 -17.34 -20.28 -2.59
CA ARG A 320 -17.82 -19.08 -3.31
C ARG A 320 -17.43 -17.80 -2.56
N PRO A 321 -16.13 -17.46 -2.50
CA PRO A 321 -15.62 -16.36 -1.70
C PRO A 321 -16.24 -15.00 -2.06
N GLU A 322 -16.81 -14.84 -3.25
CA GLU A 322 -17.55 -13.65 -3.69
C GLU A 322 -18.82 -13.37 -2.86
N MET A 323 -19.33 -14.37 -2.11
CA MET A 323 -20.51 -14.27 -1.27
C MET A 323 -20.22 -13.72 0.14
N PHE A 324 -18.95 -13.59 0.52
CA PHE A 324 -18.57 -13.19 1.87
C PHE A 324 -18.12 -11.72 1.92
N SER A 325 -18.56 -11.00 2.95
CA SER A 325 -18.10 -9.64 3.21
C SER A 325 -16.79 -9.59 4.00
N LEU A 326 -16.47 -10.66 4.72
CA LEU A 326 -15.27 -10.80 5.51
C LEU A 326 -14.59 -12.13 5.18
N ILE A 327 -13.28 -12.08 4.88
CA ILE A 327 -12.47 -13.28 4.63
C ILE A 327 -11.25 -13.20 5.53
N HIS A 328 -11.00 -14.26 6.30
CA HIS A 328 -9.87 -14.34 7.21
C HIS A 328 -9.07 -15.62 6.98
N PHE A 329 -7.77 -15.47 6.79
CA PHE A 329 -6.82 -16.58 6.72
C PHE A 329 -5.89 -16.55 7.93
N SER A 330 -5.71 -17.70 8.60
CA SER A 330 -4.72 -17.93 9.64
C SER A 330 -3.84 -19.12 9.24
N ALA A 331 -2.75 -18.86 8.53
CA ALA A 331 -1.90 -19.86 7.90
C ALA A 331 -0.49 -19.30 7.61
N HIS A 332 0.47 -20.20 7.28
CA HIS A 332 1.74 -19.76 6.74
C HIS A 332 1.58 -19.02 5.42
N VAL A 333 2.45 -18.03 5.19
CA VAL A 333 2.58 -17.34 3.90
C VAL A 333 4.00 -17.46 3.39
N GLU A 334 4.16 -17.98 2.20
CA GLU A 334 5.41 -17.96 1.45
C GLU A 334 5.44 -16.69 0.59
N ALA A 335 6.39 -15.81 0.91
CA ALA A 335 6.60 -14.59 0.16
C ALA A 335 7.68 -14.80 -0.90
N ASP A 336 7.35 -14.65 -2.19
CA ASP A 336 8.31 -14.76 -3.29
C ASP A 336 8.82 -13.36 -3.73
N PRO A 337 10.09 -13.00 -3.41
CA PRO A 337 10.64 -11.69 -3.74
C PRO A 337 10.99 -11.52 -5.22
N VAL A 338 11.04 -12.59 -6.00
CA VAL A 338 11.34 -12.54 -7.44
C VAL A 338 10.03 -12.41 -8.24
N SER A 339 9.05 -13.23 -7.89
CA SER A 339 7.72 -13.25 -8.50
C SER A 339 6.65 -13.03 -7.44
N PRO A 340 6.35 -11.80 -7.00
CA PRO A 340 5.41 -11.55 -5.89
C PRO A 340 4.01 -12.14 -6.09
N LEU A 341 3.56 -12.33 -7.33
CA LEU A 341 2.30 -12.99 -7.66
C LEU A 341 2.32 -14.51 -7.43
N ASP A 342 3.51 -15.08 -7.27
CA ASP A 342 3.74 -16.48 -6.89
C ASP A 342 3.84 -16.66 -5.37
N SER A 343 3.76 -15.58 -4.59
CA SER A 343 3.54 -15.68 -3.14
C SER A 343 2.27 -16.46 -2.86
N ALA A 344 2.28 -17.28 -1.80
CA ALA A 344 1.19 -18.21 -1.54
C ALA A 344 0.79 -18.27 -0.05
N ILE A 345 -0.50 -18.36 0.23
CA ILE A 345 -1.02 -18.86 1.51
C ILE A 345 -0.89 -20.39 1.47
N VAL A 346 -0.22 -20.95 2.48
CA VAL A 346 0.03 -22.39 2.57
C VAL A 346 -1.07 -23.03 3.39
N LEU A 347 -1.90 -23.83 2.74
CA LEU A 347 -3.04 -24.54 3.32
C LEU A 347 -2.71 -26.04 3.48
N SER A 348 -3.68 -26.83 3.89
CA SER A 348 -3.56 -28.29 3.91
C SER A 348 -3.39 -28.83 2.50
N ALA A 349 -2.68 -29.94 2.37
CA ALA A 349 -2.56 -30.63 1.09
C ALA A 349 -3.91 -31.22 0.68
N ASP A 350 -4.31 -31.00 -0.57
CA ASP A 350 -5.44 -31.69 -1.18
C ASP A 350 -5.07 -33.14 -1.58
N GLN A 351 -5.99 -33.84 -2.22
CA GLN A 351 -5.80 -35.21 -2.69
C GLN A 351 -4.66 -35.38 -3.72
N TYR A 352 -4.21 -34.28 -4.34
CA TYR A 352 -3.09 -34.26 -5.30
C TYR A 352 -1.80 -33.71 -4.68
N GLY A 353 -1.79 -33.42 -3.38
CA GLY A 353 -0.66 -32.83 -2.67
C GLY A 353 -0.50 -31.32 -2.87
N GLN A 354 -1.45 -30.64 -3.52
CA GLN A 354 -1.42 -29.19 -3.69
C GLN A 354 -1.84 -28.50 -2.39
N ARG A 355 -1.05 -27.52 -1.95
CA ARG A 355 -1.29 -26.80 -0.69
C ARG A 355 -1.24 -25.28 -0.80
N ARG A 356 -0.89 -24.74 -1.96
CA ARG A 356 -0.67 -23.30 -2.15
C ARG A 356 -1.88 -22.63 -2.79
N LEU A 357 -2.40 -21.61 -2.13
CA LEU A 357 -3.29 -20.62 -2.73
C LEU A 357 -2.42 -19.42 -3.15
N TYR A 358 -2.05 -19.36 -4.43
CA TYR A 358 -1.19 -18.30 -4.96
C TYR A 358 -1.92 -16.96 -5.06
N ALA A 359 -1.19 -15.84 -4.87
CA ALA A 359 -1.73 -14.50 -5.01
C ALA A 359 -2.37 -14.28 -6.40
N ARG A 360 -1.73 -14.78 -7.49
CA ARG A 360 -2.29 -14.72 -8.85
C ARG A 360 -3.63 -15.44 -9.03
N ASP A 361 -3.89 -16.50 -8.24
CA ASP A 361 -5.14 -17.24 -8.31
C ASP A 361 -6.19 -16.61 -7.39
N PHE A 362 -5.76 -16.09 -6.24
CA PHE A 362 -6.61 -15.30 -5.35
C PHE A 362 -7.22 -14.08 -6.05
N MET A 363 -6.45 -13.37 -6.89
CA MET A 363 -6.93 -12.24 -7.70
C MET A 363 -8.12 -12.58 -8.60
N LYS A 364 -8.26 -13.84 -9.04
CA LYS A 364 -9.35 -14.30 -9.91
C LYS A 364 -10.67 -14.52 -9.17
N SER A 365 -10.69 -14.37 -7.85
CA SER A 365 -11.85 -14.72 -7.01
C SER A 365 -13.03 -13.75 -7.11
N HIS A 366 -12.90 -12.62 -7.81
CA HIS A 366 -13.94 -11.59 -8.00
C HIS A 366 -14.69 -11.24 -6.71
N LEU A 367 -13.93 -10.91 -5.66
CA LEU A 367 -14.45 -10.68 -4.33
C LEU A 367 -15.40 -9.47 -4.26
N ASN A 368 -16.40 -9.58 -3.39
CA ASN A 368 -17.21 -8.47 -2.94
C ASN A 368 -17.00 -8.21 -1.44
N ALA A 369 -15.78 -8.52 -0.98
CA ALA A 369 -15.40 -8.44 0.42
C ALA A 369 -15.19 -7.00 0.88
N ASP A 370 -15.70 -6.72 2.08
CA ASP A 370 -15.40 -5.49 2.79
C ASP A 370 -14.00 -5.53 3.39
N LEU A 371 -13.64 -6.69 3.97
CA LEU A 371 -12.34 -6.91 4.60
C LEU A 371 -11.76 -8.30 4.24
N VAL A 372 -10.50 -8.30 3.83
CA VAL A 372 -9.68 -9.51 3.73
C VAL A 372 -8.54 -9.40 4.76
N THR A 373 -8.42 -10.39 5.64
CA THR A 373 -7.30 -10.48 6.60
C THR A 373 -6.44 -11.68 6.23
N VAL A 374 -5.15 -11.47 6.06
CA VAL A 374 -4.18 -12.56 5.90
C VAL A 374 -3.23 -12.52 7.11
N SER A 375 -3.60 -13.30 8.12
CA SER A 375 -2.85 -13.50 9.35
C SER A 375 -1.74 -14.52 9.11
N GLY A 376 -0.63 -14.03 8.56
CA GLY A 376 0.55 -14.82 8.21
C GLY A 376 1.77 -13.94 8.01
N CYS A 377 2.94 -14.56 7.91
CA CYS A 377 4.20 -13.83 7.83
C CYS A 377 4.36 -13.08 6.50
N ARG A 378 4.71 -11.77 6.53
CA ARG A 378 4.99 -10.93 5.36
C ARG A 378 3.88 -10.96 4.30
N SER A 379 2.64 -11.04 4.71
CA SER A 379 1.50 -11.15 3.81
C SER A 379 1.20 -9.85 3.03
N ALA A 380 1.73 -8.70 3.47
CA ALA A 380 1.62 -7.43 2.74
C ALA A 380 2.32 -7.47 1.38
N GLY A 381 3.45 -8.17 1.30
CA GLY A 381 4.21 -8.41 0.08
C GLY A 381 5.71 -8.50 0.35
N PRO A 382 6.42 -9.35 -0.40
CA PRO A 382 7.85 -9.57 -0.23
C PRO A 382 8.71 -8.52 -0.93
N LYS A 383 8.14 -7.80 -1.89
CA LYS A 383 8.88 -6.88 -2.75
C LYS A 383 8.05 -5.64 -3.05
N GLU A 384 8.72 -4.51 -2.98
CA GLU A 384 8.23 -3.27 -3.53
C GLU A 384 8.51 -3.21 -5.03
N LEU A 385 7.51 -2.76 -5.80
CA LEU A 385 7.65 -2.47 -7.21
C LEU A 385 7.35 -1.00 -7.44
N SER A 386 8.29 -0.30 -8.07
CA SER A 386 8.18 1.14 -8.35
C SER A 386 6.87 1.44 -9.09
N GLY A 387 6.05 2.32 -8.51
CA GLY A 387 4.74 2.70 -9.03
C GLY A 387 3.57 1.78 -8.64
N GLU A 388 3.80 0.54 -8.22
CA GLU A 388 2.73 -0.38 -7.75
C GLU A 388 2.73 -0.57 -6.23
N GLY A 389 3.82 -0.21 -5.54
CA GLY A 389 3.97 -0.42 -4.11
C GLY A 389 4.34 -1.85 -3.74
N MET A 390 3.97 -2.29 -2.54
CA MET A 390 4.19 -3.67 -2.13
C MET A 390 3.21 -4.60 -2.83
N VAL A 391 3.73 -5.49 -3.67
CA VAL A 391 2.95 -6.52 -4.37
C VAL A 391 2.94 -7.80 -3.54
N GLY A 392 1.75 -8.22 -3.12
CA GLY A 392 1.51 -9.38 -2.30
C GLY A 392 0.00 -9.55 -2.08
N PHE A 393 -0.42 -10.12 -0.95
CA PHE A 393 -1.85 -10.39 -0.71
C PHE A 393 -2.69 -9.14 -0.48
N ALA A 394 -2.12 -8.02 0.02
CA ALA A 394 -2.86 -6.75 0.09
C ALA A 394 -3.26 -6.27 -1.31
N TRP A 395 -2.31 -6.28 -2.25
CA TRP A 395 -2.53 -5.94 -3.64
C TRP A 395 -3.46 -6.93 -4.35
N ALA A 396 -3.24 -8.23 -4.15
CA ALA A 396 -4.09 -9.28 -4.71
C ALA A 396 -5.55 -9.19 -4.22
N ALA A 397 -5.76 -8.82 -2.96
CA ALA A 397 -7.10 -8.59 -2.40
C ALA A 397 -7.82 -7.42 -3.10
N PHE A 398 -7.11 -6.33 -3.38
CA PHE A 398 -7.68 -5.20 -4.11
C PHE A 398 -8.00 -5.53 -5.56
N GLU A 399 -7.14 -6.24 -6.27
CA GLU A 399 -7.41 -6.73 -7.62
C GLU A 399 -8.61 -7.67 -7.65
N ALA A 400 -8.69 -8.59 -6.68
CA ALA A 400 -9.85 -9.47 -6.52
C ALA A 400 -11.14 -8.70 -6.22
N GLY A 401 -11.06 -7.48 -5.67
CA GLY A 401 -12.21 -6.62 -5.44
C GLY A 401 -12.49 -6.25 -3.99
N ALA A 402 -11.67 -6.66 -3.02
CA ALA A 402 -11.80 -6.25 -1.64
C ALA A 402 -11.66 -4.72 -1.46
N ARG A 403 -12.32 -4.17 -0.42
CA ARG A 403 -12.20 -2.75 -0.08
C ARG A 403 -11.07 -2.47 0.90
N HIS A 404 -10.87 -3.38 1.83
CA HIS A 404 -9.85 -3.30 2.86
C HIS A 404 -9.07 -4.60 2.95
N ALA A 405 -7.81 -4.50 3.32
CA ALA A 405 -6.98 -5.66 3.63
C ALA A 405 -6.18 -5.40 4.91
N VAL A 406 -6.09 -6.40 5.80
CA VAL A 406 -5.17 -6.41 6.94
C VAL A 406 -4.12 -7.47 6.67
N THR A 407 -2.87 -7.05 6.55
CA THR A 407 -1.74 -7.92 6.19
C THR A 407 -0.49 -7.51 6.95
N SER A 408 0.49 -8.41 7.07
CA SER A 408 1.70 -8.19 7.87
C SER A 408 2.92 -7.79 7.04
N LEU A 409 3.71 -6.84 7.54
CA LEU A 409 4.97 -6.37 6.94
C LEU A 409 6.15 -7.30 7.22
N TRP A 410 6.17 -7.99 8.35
CA TRP A 410 7.23 -8.91 8.76
C TRP A 410 6.68 -10.17 9.41
N ALA A 411 7.57 -11.09 9.74
CA ALA A 411 7.22 -12.32 10.41
C ALA A 411 6.57 -12.04 11.76
N ALA A 412 5.29 -12.36 11.88
CA ALA A 412 4.53 -12.17 13.09
C ALA A 412 4.71 -13.35 14.07
N ASP A 413 4.71 -13.06 15.35
CA ASP A 413 4.71 -14.08 16.40
C ASP A 413 3.32 -14.69 16.56
N ASP A 414 3.23 -16.01 16.57
CA ASP A 414 1.96 -16.76 16.54
C ASP A 414 1.02 -16.37 17.68
N ARG A 415 1.54 -16.30 18.91
CA ARG A 415 0.75 -15.97 20.11
C ARG A 415 0.27 -14.52 20.11
N SER A 416 1.17 -13.57 19.84
CA SER A 416 0.81 -12.16 19.83
C SER A 416 -0.18 -11.84 18.70
N THR A 417 -0.06 -12.53 17.58
CA THR A 417 -0.97 -12.40 16.43
C THR A 417 -2.40 -12.82 16.80
N THR A 418 -2.56 -13.96 17.45
CA THR A 418 -3.86 -14.45 17.90
C THR A 418 -4.55 -13.45 18.85
N ASP A 419 -3.82 -12.91 19.83
CA ASP A 419 -4.37 -11.92 20.76
C ASP A 419 -4.71 -10.59 20.05
N LEU A 420 -3.88 -10.15 19.09
CA LEU A 420 -4.15 -8.97 18.26
C LEU A 420 -5.42 -9.15 17.44
N MET A 421 -5.59 -10.30 16.77
CA MET A 421 -6.75 -10.57 15.93
C MET A 421 -8.03 -10.68 16.75
N ASP A 422 -8.01 -11.31 17.92
CA ASP A 422 -9.19 -11.34 18.80
C ASP A 422 -9.65 -9.92 19.21
N ASN A 423 -8.71 -9.07 19.63
CA ASN A 423 -8.99 -7.68 19.98
C ASN A 423 -9.49 -6.86 18.77
N PHE A 424 -8.87 -7.06 17.60
CA PHE A 424 -9.29 -6.40 16.36
C PHE A 424 -10.72 -6.76 15.99
N TYR A 425 -11.04 -8.06 15.93
CA TYR A 425 -12.39 -8.50 15.58
C TYR A 425 -13.43 -8.19 16.65
N ALA A 426 -13.04 -8.07 17.91
CA ALA A 426 -13.93 -7.53 18.94
C ALA A 426 -14.35 -6.07 18.64
N GLY A 427 -13.40 -5.24 18.21
CA GLY A 427 -13.65 -3.88 17.75
C GLY A 427 -14.55 -3.84 16.51
N VAL A 428 -14.26 -4.70 15.51
CA VAL A 428 -15.06 -4.82 14.29
C VAL A 428 -16.50 -5.23 14.61
N LYS A 429 -16.69 -6.23 15.46
CA LYS A 429 -18.03 -6.67 15.92
C LYS A 429 -18.79 -5.56 16.66
N ALA A 430 -18.08 -4.72 17.43
CA ALA A 430 -18.64 -3.54 18.10
C ALA A 430 -18.99 -2.39 17.13
N GLY A 431 -18.72 -2.56 15.83
CA GLY A 431 -19.00 -1.56 14.79
C GLY A 431 -18.03 -0.40 14.74
N LYS A 432 -16.81 -0.55 15.28
CA LYS A 432 -15.74 0.45 15.13
C LYS A 432 -15.23 0.47 13.69
N PRO A 433 -14.78 1.64 13.17
CA PRO A 433 -14.00 1.72 11.95
C PRO A 433 -12.79 0.78 12.00
N TYR A 434 -12.42 0.12 10.88
CA TYR A 434 -11.32 -0.83 10.87
C TYR A 434 -9.99 -0.22 11.34
N ALA A 435 -9.71 1.05 10.98
CA ALA A 435 -8.51 1.74 11.44
C ALA A 435 -8.49 1.90 12.97
N THR A 436 -9.61 2.32 13.55
CA THR A 436 -9.75 2.46 15.01
C THR A 436 -9.72 1.10 15.71
N ALA A 437 -10.39 0.09 15.16
CA ALA A 437 -10.37 -1.25 15.72
C ALA A 437 -8.96 -1.85 15.76
N LEU A 438 -8.17 -1.65 14.69
CA LEU A 438 -6.79 -2.12 14.63
C LEU A 438 -5.87 -1.31 15.56
N GLN A 439 -6.02 0.01 15.62
CA GLN A 439 -5.30 0.87 16.55
C GLN A 439 -5.56 0.44 18.01
N ASP A 440 -6.83 0.29 18.40
CA ASP A 440 -7.20 -0.13 19.75
C ASP A 440 -6.62 -1.50 20.12
N ALA A 441 -6.65 -2.46 19.19
CA ALA A 441 -6.06 -3.78 19.37
C ALA A 441 -4.55 -3.69 19.62
N LYS A 442 -3.84 -2.89 18.83
CA LYS A 442 -2.39 -2.67 18.98
C LYS A 442 -2.05 -1.94 20.29
N LEU A 443 -2.83 -0.94 20.68
CA LEU A 443 -2.65 -0.23 21.95
C LEU A 443 -2.87 -1.16 23.14
N GLN A 444 -3.84 -2.06 23.08
CA GLN A 444 -4.01 -3.10 24.13
C GLN A 444 -2.78 -4.01 24.22
N MET A 445 -2.16 -4.39 23.09
CA MET A 445 -0.92 -5.17 23.07
C MET A 445 0.25 -4.37 23.63
N LEU A 446 0.41 -3.12 23.20
CA LEU A 446 1.47 -2.21 23.65
C LEU A 446 1.48 -2.04 25.18
N HIS A 447 0.32 -2.01 25.82
CA HIS A 447 0.19 -1.89 27.27
C HIS A 447 0.43 -3.20 28.05
N GLN A 448 0.58 -4.34 27.36
CA GLN A 448 0.93 -5.61 28.00
C GLN A 448 2.46 -5.76 28.04
N THR A 449 3.03 -6.02 29.21
CA THR A 449 4.47 -6.18 29.38
C THR A 449 5.09 -7.22 28.44
N ALA A 450 4.37 -8.30 28.16
CA ALA A 450 4.83 -9.37 27.27
C ALA A 450 4.94 -8.95 25.80
N PHE A 451 4.08 -8.00 25.36
CA PHE A 451 3.91 -7.65 23.96
C PHE A 451 4.19 -6.17 23.65
N ARG A 452 4.74 -5.40 24.58
CA ARG A 452 4.98 -3.96 24.44
C ARG A 452 5.91 -3.56 23.29
N LYS A 453 6.79 -4.48 22.86
CA LYS A 453 7.75 -4.23 21.78
C LYS A 453 7.03 -4.16 20.42
N PRO A 454 7.40 -3.20 19.55
CA PRO A 454 6.78 -3.06 18.22
C PRO A 454 6.78 -4.34 17.36
N TYR A 455 7.76 -5.23 17.59
CA TYR A 455 7.82 -6.54 16.93
C TYR A 455 6.51 -7.31 17.04
N TYR A 456 5.80 -7.22 18.18
CA TYR A 456 4.60 -8.01 18.47
C TYR A 456 3.30 -7.37 18.00
N TRP A 457 3.15 -6.03 18.10
CA TRP A 457 1.92 -5.34 17.77
C TRP A 457 1.97 -4.61 16.40
N GLY A 458 3.17 -4.32 15.92
CA GLY A 458 3.40 -3.54 14.71
C GLY A 458 3.39 -4.29 13.37
N PRO A 459 3.40 -5.65 13.26
CA PRO A 459 3.46 -6.30 11.95
C PRO A 459 2.30 -5.93 11.04
N PHE A 460 1.08 -5.91 11.55
CA PHE A 460 -0.12 -5.75 10.75
C PHE A 460 -0.42 -4.30 10.41
N GLN A 461 -0.78 -4.06 9.14
CA GLN A 461 -1.26 -2.78 8.65
C GLN A 461 -2.62 -2.92 7.97
N LEU A 462 -3.44 -1.87 8.08
CA LEU A 462 -4.66 -1.74 7.33
C LEU A 462 -4.38 -1.04 6.01
N TYR A 463 -4.65 -1.73 4.93
CA TYR A 463 -4.66 -1.20 3.58
C TYR A 463 -6.09 -0.90 3.15
N SER A 464 -6.32 0.21 2.43
CA SER A 464 -7.65 0.58 1.99
C SER A 464 -7.66 1.23 0.62
N ARG A 465 -8.72 0.93 -0.14
CA ARG A 465 -9.10 1.64 -1.37
C ARG A 465 -10.39 2.45 -1.20
N ASP A 466 -10.97 2.46 0.00
CA ASP A 466 -12.19 3.21 0.34
C ASP A 466 -12.08 3.75 1.77
N LEU A 467 -12.30 5.05 1.95
CA LEU A 467 -12.23 5.70 3.26
C LEU A 467 -13.61 5.87 3.92
N GLN A 468 -14.67 5.48 3.25
CA GLN A 468 -16.01 5.52 3.81
C GLN A 468 -16.24 4.28 4.67
N ASP A 469 -16.13 4.45 5.99
CA ASP A 469 -16.55 3.45 6.96
C ASP A 469 -18.08 3.29 6.90
N ARG A 470 -18.58 2.66 5.84
CA ARG A 470 -20.00 2.33 5.75
C ARG A 470 -20.26 1.12 6.63
N ARG A 471 -20.76 1.37 7.82
CA ARG A 471 -21.38 0.31 8.63
C ARG A 471 -22.43 -0.38 7.75
N PRO A 472 -22.42 -1.71 7.62
CA PRO A 472 -23.60 -2.40 7.16
C PRO A 472 -24.69 -2.12 8.22
N ARG A 473 -25.74 -1.40 7.82
CA ARG A 473 -26.94 -1.18 8.63
C ARG A 473 -27.66 -2.47 8.91
#